data_0c37edc073e82a215f868aa59233ffbd
#
_entry.id   0c37edc073e82a215f868aa59233ffbd
#
_cell.length_a   1.000
_cell.length_b   1.000
_cell.length_c   1.000
_cell.angle_alpha   90.00
_cell.angle_beta   90.00
_cell.angle_gamma   90.00
#
_symmetry.space_group_name_H-M   'P 1'
#
loop_
_entity.id
_entity.type
_entity.pdbx_description
1 polymer ?
#
loop_
_entity_poly.entity_id
_entity_poly.type
_entity_poly.pdbx_seq_one_letter_code
_entity_poly.pdbx_strand_id
1 'polypeptide(L)'
;PIGVPYEFINRTGETKKMSKSAGDTVTASGLLEILPAELVWFFIVRYAPNKQLFFDTGDTLDKLFDEFSALLAKEDKTPADEQLIAICTQGIDSQTVSRVPFSLLVASYQAALKDKERTVEIISRTEYQQAAEEDAEIIVEELKFIDAWLEKHAPEDVKFALTDSVQ
;
A
#
# COMPACT_ATOMS: atom_id res chain seq x y z
N PRO A 1 14.97 -24.66 -3.32
CA PRO A 1 15.19 -24.10 -2.02
C PRO A 1 15.00 -22.60 -2.08
N ILE A 2 14.06 -22.20 -1.39
CA ILE A 2 13.60 -20.84 -1.41
C ILE A 2 14.14 -20.18 -0.16
N GLY A 3 15.40 -19.81 -0.22
CA GLY A 3 16.09 -19.19 0.89
C GLY A 3 16.52 -17.77 0.59
N VAL A 4 15.62 -16.93 0.06
CA VAL A 4 15.93 -15.51 -0.04
C VAL A 4 15.74 -14.90 1.34
N PRO A 5 16.80 -14.38 1.98
CA PRO A 5 16.64 -13.71 3.25
C PRO A 5 15.86 -12.40 3.02
N TYR A 6 14.75 -12.27 3.70
CA TYR A 6 14.02 -11.01 3.76
C TYR A 6 14.68 -10.12 4.82
N GLU A 7 15.09 -8.95 4.41
CA GLU A 7 15.58 -7.94 5.33
C GLU A 7 14.55 -6.80 5.41
N PHE A 8 14.24 -6.40 6.63
CA PHE A 8 13.38 -5.26 6.89
C PHE A 8 14.22 -4.08 7.36
N ILE A 9 13.94 -2.93 6.78
CA ILE A 9 14.46 -1.65 7.26
C ILE A 9 13.48 -1.15 8.32
N ASN A 10 13.95 -0.92 9.52
CA ASN A 10 13.14 -0.36 10.57
C ASN A 10 13.01 1.17 10.40
N ARG A 11 12.18 1.78 11.23
CA ARG A 11 11.92 3.23 11.26
C ARG A 11 13.17 4.12 11.35
N THR A 12 14.31 3.59 11.79
CA THR A 12 15.57 4.31 11.92
C THR A 12 16.50 4.15 10.73
N GLY A 13 16.06 3.45 9.68
CA GLY A 13 16.86 3.19 8.50
C GLY A 13 17.89 2.09 8.66
N GLU A 14 17.89 1.38 9.78
CA GLU A 14 18.77 0.23 9.99
C GLU A 14 18.19 -1.02 9.31
N THR A 15 19.01 -1.68 8.52
CA THR A 15 18.64 -2.95 7.88
C THR A 15 18.74 -4.08 8.89
N LYS A 16 17.64 -4.71 9.25
CA LYS A 16 17.61 -5.90 10.10
C LYS A 16 17.16 -7.13 9.34
N LYS A 17 17.91 -8.21 9.47
CA LYS A 17 17.52 -9.51 8.97
C LYS A 17 16.31 -10.05 9.75
N MET A 18 15.30 -10.50 9.00
CA MET A 18 14.11 -11.08 9.63
C MET A 18 14.46 -12.35 10.40
N SER A 19 14.35 -12.31 11.72
CA SER A 19 14.53 -13.44 12.61
C SER A 19 13.29 -13.63 13.45
N LYS A 20 12.82 -14.88 13.59
CA LYS A 20 11.67 -15.23 14.43
C LYS A 20 11.81 -14.85 15.92
N SER A 21 13.02 -14.52 16.34
CA SER A 21 13.36 -14.19 17.73
C SER A 21 13.55 -12.70 18.00
N ALA A 22 13.49 -11.83 16.98
CA ALA A 22 13.63 -10.40 17.17
C ALA A 22 12.25 -9.74 17.36
N GLY A 23 12.06 -9.00 18.46
CA GLY A 23 10.80 -8.33 18.78
C GLY A 23 10.35 -7.23 17.81
N ASP A 24 11.21 -6.86 16.84
CA ASP A 24 10.94 -5.86 15.82
C ASP A 24 10.55 -6.48 14.46
N THR A 25 10.30 -7.79 14.42
CA THR A 25 10.00 -8.50 13.19
C THR A 25 8.52 -8.33 12.85
N VAL A 26 8.23 -7.75 11.69
CA VAL A 26 6.88 -7.79 11.14
C VAL A 26 6.59 -9.23 10.75
N THR A 27 5.61 -9.85 11.39
CA THR A 27 5.16 -11.21 11.04
C THR A 27 4.44 -11.19 9.69
N ALA A 28 4.34 -12.34 9.02
CA ALA A 28 3.57 -12.44 7.79
C ALA A 28 2.11 -11.98 7.98
N SER A 29 1.50 -12.31 9.13
CA SER A 29 0.17 -11.81 9.48
C SER A 29 0.14 -10.30 9.71
N GLY A 30 1.16 -9.74 10.35
CA GLY A 30 1.29 -8.28 10.53
C GLY A 30 1.48 -7.54 9.21
N LEU A 31 2.17 -8.15 8.25
CA LEU A 31 2.31 -7.58 6.91
C LEU A 31 0.96 -7.55 6.17
N LEU A 32 0.16 -8.59 6.28
CA LEU A 32 -1.18 -8.67 5.67
C LEU A 32 -2.21 -7.71 6.31
N GLU A 33 -1.92 -7.15 7.47
CA GLU A 33 -2.76 -6.08 8.05
C GLU A 33 -2.57 -4.73 7.34
N ILE A 34 -1.39 -4.48 6.78
CA ILE A 34 -1.01 -3.21 6.14
C ILE A 34 -0.85 -3.30 4.63
N LEU A 35 -0.79 -4.52 4.08
CA LEU A 35 -0.67 -4.78 2.65
C LEU A 35 -1.78 -5.70 2.18
N PRO A 36 -2.54 -5.30 1.15
CA PRO A 36 -3.40 -6.21 0.41
C PRO A 36 -2.62 -7.39 -0.17
N ALA A 37 -3.28 -8.53 -0.32
CA ALA A 37 -2.65 -9.74 -0.85
C ALA A 37 -2.08 -9.52 -2.26
N GLU A 38 -2.72 -8.72 -3.10
CA GLU A 38 -2.23 -8.34 -4.44
C GLU A 38 -0.85 -7.70 -4.37
N LEU A 39 -0.62 -6.82 -3.39
CA LEU A 39 0.66 -6.15 -3.24
C LEU A 39 1.74 -7.06 -2.66
N VAL A 40 1.38 -8.01 -1.82
CA VAL A 40 2.32 -9.05 -1.36
C VAL A 40 2.81 -9.88 -2.55
N TRP A 41 1.89 -10.34 -3.43
CA TRP A 41 2.25 -11.03 -4.65
C TRP A 41 3.06 -10.16 -5.61
N PHE A 42 2.65 -8.91 -5.80
CA PHE A 42 3.38 -7.95 -6.63
C PHE A 42 4.82 -7.75 -6.16
N PHE A 43 5.02 -7.59 -4.84
CA PHE A 43 6.35 -7.52 -4.25
C PHE A 43 7.19 -8.76 -4.50
N ILE A 44 6.64 -9.95 -4.30
CA ILE A 44 7.33 -11.22 -4.50
C ILE A 44 7.71 -11.41 -5.97
N VAL A 45 6.78 -11.19 -6.89
CA VAL A 45 6.98 -11.44 -8.33
C VAL A 45 7.92 -10.41 -8.97
N ARG A 46 7.90 -9.16 -8.49
CA ARG A 46 8.72 -8.08 -9.02
C ARG A 46 10.22 -8.29 -8.79
N TYR A 47 10.59 -8.91 -7.68
CA TYR A 47 11.99 -9.11 -7.33
C TYR A 47 12.44 -10.53 -7.71
N ALA A 48 13.59 -10.61 -8.41
CA ALA A 48 14.16 -11.90 -8.81
C ALA A 48 14.46 -12.77 -7.58
N PRO A 49 14.24 -14.09 -7.64
CA PRO A 49 14.42 -15.01 -6.51
C PRO A 49 15.81 -14.98 -5.85
N ASN A 50 16.82 -14.52 -6.58
CA ASN A 50 18.21 -14.49 -6.12
C ASN A 50 18.63 -13.14 -5.49
N LYS A 51 17.69 -12.20 -5.35
CA LYS A 51 17.99 -10.91 -4.72
C LYS A 51 17.45 -10.90 -3.30
N GLN A 52 18.18 -10.24 -2.41
CA GLN A 52 17.66 -9.91 -1.09
C GLN A 52 16.43 -9.00 -1.25
N LEU A 53 15.35 -9.36 -0.61
CA LEU A 53 14.15 -8.54 -0.59
C LEU A 53 14.20 -7.64 0.66
N PHE A 54 14.19 -6.35 0.42
CA PHE A 54 14.09 -5.34 1.47
C PHE A 54 12.66 -4.82 1.49
N PHE A 55 12.01 -4.92 2.63
CA PHE A 55 10.69 -4.36 2.84
C PHE A 55 10.76 -3.32 3.96
N ASP A 56 10.50 -2.09 3.60
CA ASP A 56 10.35 -0.96 4.50
C ASP A 56 8.88 -0.55 4.53
N THR A 57 8.33 -0.41 5.71
CA THR A 57 6.94 0.01 5.91
C THR A 57 6.67 1.49 5.60
N GLY A 58 7.71 2.25 5.27
CA GLY A 58 7.61 3.60 4.72
C GLY A 58 7.75 3.60 3.21
N ASP A 59 8.93 3.96 2.71
CA ASP A 59 9.18 4.20 1.27
C ASP A 59 8.90 3.02 0.34
N THR A 60 9.15 1.79 0.79
CA THR A 60 8.89 0.60 -0.05
C THR A 60 7.39 0.35 -0.18
N LEU A 61 6.65 0.54 0.89
CA LEU A 61 5.19 0.36 0.89
C LEU A 61 4.52 1.38 -0.02
N ASP A 62 4.86 2.66 0.11
CA ASP A 62 4.34 3.73 -0.75
C ASP A 62 4.57 3.43 -2.23
N LYS A 63 5.80 3.05 -2.58
CA LYS A 63 6.18 2.69 -3.95
C LYS A 63 5.40 1.50 -4.48
N LEU A 64 5.18 0.46 -3.68
CA LEU A 64 4.42 -0.72 -4.09
C LEU A 64 2.97 -0.35 -4.44
N PHE A 65 2.32 0.43 -3.60
CA PHE A 65 0.96 0.90 -3.86
C PHE A 65 0.91 1.76 -5.12
N ASP A 66 1.80 2.76 -5.25
CA ASP A 66 1.81 3.67 -6.39
C ASP A 66 2.12 2.95 -7.70
N GLU A 67 3.08 2.04 -7.72
CA GLU A 67 3.44 1.27 -8.90
C GLU A 67 2.31 0.32 -9.34
N PHE A 68 1.64 -0.33 -8.40
CA PHE A 68 0.53 -1.21 -8.71
C PHE A 68 -0.72 -0.43 -9.16
N SER A 69 -1.03 0.69 -8.49
CA SER A 69 -2.11 1.59 -8.91
C SER A 69 -1.88 2.15 -10.33
N ALA A 70 -0.65 2.56 -10.63
CA ALA A 70 -0.27 3.03 -11.97
C ALA A 70 -0.39 1.91 -13.02
N LEU A 71 -0.02 0.68 -12.67
CA LEU A 71 -0.18 -0.49 -13.52
C LEU A 71 -1.66 -0.76 -13.83
N LEU A 72 -2.53 -0.66 -12.82
CA LEU A 72 -3.98 -0.82 -12.98
C LEU A 72 -4.59 0.30 -13.84
N ALA A 73 -4.11 1.53 -13.67
CA ALA A 73 -4.60 2.72 -14.39
C ALA A 73 -4.09 2.82 -15.84
N LYS A 74 -3.08 2.06 -16.21
CA LYS A 74 -2.47 2.11 -17.55
C LYS A 74 -3.49 1.73 -18.62
N GLU A 75 -3.70 2.61 -19.59
CA GLU A 75 -4.65 2.39 -20.69
C GLU A 75 -4.15 1.32 -21.69
N ASP A 76 -2.90 1.44 -22.11
CA ASP A 76 -2.25 0.53 -23.05
C ASP A 76 -1.43 -0.54 -22.31
N LYS A 77 -2.12 -1.50 -21.70
CA LYS A 77 -1.45 -2.63 -21.03
C LYS A 77 -0.79 -3.58 -22.04
N THR A 78 0.47 -3.88 -21.80
CA THR A 78 1.15 -4.94 -22.55
C THR A 78 0.69 -6.32 -22.09
N PRO A 79 0.89 -7.40 -22.89
CA PRO A 79 0.62 -8.77 -22.42
C PRO A 79 1.34 -9.12 -21.12
N ALA A 80 2.54 -8.59 -20.91
CA ALA A 80 3.28 -8.75 -19.65
C ALA A 80 2.62 -8.05 -18.47
N ASP A 81 2.06 -6.85 -18.68
CA ASP A 81 1.30 -6.11 -17.67
C ASP A 81 0.05 -6.89 -17.25
N GLU A 82 -0.71 -7.40 -18.22
CA GLU A 82 -1.92 -8.20 -17.97
C GLU A 82 -1.61 -9.50 -17.24
N GLN A 83 -0.51 -10.18 -17.63
CA GLN A 83 -0.07 -11.39 -16.96
C GLN A 83 0.34 -11.12 -15.51
N LEU A 84 1.06 -10.02 -15.26
CA LEU A 84 1.47 -9.62 -13.91
C LEU A 84 0.25 -9.34 -13.02
N ILE A 85 -0.72 -8.59 -13.51
CA ILE A 85 -1.98 -8.33 -12.79
C ILE A 85 -2.70 -9.65 -12.50
N ALA A 86 -2.81 -10.54 -13.49
CA ALA A 86 -3.47 -11.83 -13.32
C ALA A 86 -2.81 -12.69 -12.23
N ILE A 87 -1.48 -12.71 -12.18
CA ILE A 87 -0.73 -13.43 -11.13
C ILE A 87 -1.00 -12.81 -9.76
N CYS A 88 -0.96 -11.48 -9.65
CA CYS A 88 -1.15 -10.78 -8.38
C CYS A 88 -2.56 -10.90 -7.84
N THR A 89 -3.55 -11.04 -8.70
CA THR A 89 -4.97 -11.15 -8.34
C THR A 89 -5.51 -12.57 -8.33
N GLN A 90 -4.67 -13.56 -8.60
CA GLN A 90 -5.07 -14.97 -8.61
C GLN A 90 -5.56 -15.44 -7.24
N GLY A 91 -6.76 -15.99 -7.19
CA GLY A 91 -7.37 -16.50 -5.96
C GLY A 91 -7.88 -15.39 -5.02
N ILE A 92 -7.99 -14.16 -5.51
CA ILE A 92 -8.54 -13.03 -4.78
C ILE A 92 -9.95 -12.76 -5.31
N ASP A 93 -10.93 -12.82 -4.42
CA ASP A 93 -12.34 -12.68 -4.79
C ASP A 93 -12.73 -11.26 -5.19
N SER A 94 -12.02 -10.27 -4.62
CA SER A 94 -12.26 -8.86 -4.92
C SER A 94 -10.96 -8.05 -4.89
N GLN A 95 -10.82 -7.15 -5.86
CA GLN A 95 -9.70 -6.21 -5.90
C GLN A 95 -9.75 -5.27 -4.70
N THR A 96 -8.61 -5.00 -4.08
CA THR A 96 -8.48 -4.12 -2.91
C THR A 96 -7.51 -2.96 -3.12
N VAL A 97 -6.91 -2.84 -4.29
CA VAL A 97 -6.06 -1.70 -4.69
C VAL A 97 -6.72 -0.94 -5.81
N SER A 98 -6.94 0.35 -5.60
CA SER A 98 -7.56 1.24 -6.57
C SER A 98 -6.55 1.81 -7.58
N ARG A 99 -7.07 2.48 -8.61
CA ARG A 99 -6.26 3.24 -9.59
C ARG A 99 -5.85 4.63 -9.08
N VAL A 100 -6.12 4.94 -7.83
CA VAL A 100 -5.78 6.20 -7.17
C VAL A 100 -4.41 6.07 -6.48
N PRO A 101 -3.50 7.05 -6.64
CA PRO A 101 -2.19 7.01 -5.97
C PRO A 101 -2.32 6.95 -4.44
N PHE A 102 -1.45 6.16 -3.82
CA PHE A 102 -1.43 5.96 -2.37
C PHE A 102 -1.28 7.28 -1.60
N SER A 103 -0.38 8.15 -2.05
CA SER A 103 -0.16 9.45 -1.42
C SER A 103 -1.43 10.33 -1.39
N LEU A 104 -2.22 10.29 -2.47
CA LEU A 104 -3.49 11.01 -2.55
C LEU A 104 -4.53 10.39 -1.63
N LEU A 105 -4.61 9.05 -1.55
CA LEU A 105 -5.50 8.35 -0.63
C LEU A 105 -5.17 8.70 0.83
N VAL A 106 -3.90 8.64 1.20
CA VAL A 106 -3.43 8.97 2.56
C VAL A 106 -3.76 10.41 2.93
N ALA A 107 -3.44 11.37 2.05
CA ALA A 107 -3.72 12.77 2.29
C ALA A 107 -5.23 13.05 2.39
N SER A 108 -6.02 12.51 1.46
CA SER A 108 -7.47 12.69 1.43
C SER A 108 -8.16 12.06 2.64
N TYR A 109 -7.69 10.88 3.06
CA TYR A 109 -8.24 10.17 4.22
C TYR A 109 -8.01 10.93 5.52
N GLN A 110 -6.82 11.48 5.71
CA GLN A 110 -6.52 12.32 6.86
C GLN A 110 -7.29 13.65 6.83
N ALA A 111 -7.39 14.29 5.65
CA ALA A 111 -8.19 15.51 5.47
C ALA A 111 -9.68 15.28 5.71
N ALA A 112 -10.17 14.09 5.41
CA ALA A 112 -11.54 13.67 5.69
C ALA A 112 -11.76 13.25 7.16
N LEU A 113 -10.75 13.40 8.04
CA LEU A 113 -10.79 12.94 9.43
C LEU A 113 -11.10 11.43 9.55
N LYS A 114 -10.53 10.64 8.67
CA LYS A 114 -10.71 9.18 8.58
C LYS A 114 -12.13 8.72 8.20
N ASP A 115 -12.92 9.61 7.62
CA ASP A 115 -14.21 9.28 7.04
C ASP A 115 -14.01 8.77 5.61
N LYS A 116 -14.41 7.53 5.34
CA LYS A 116 -14.16 6.84 4.07
C LYS A 116 -14.99 7.41 2.92
N GLU A 117 -16.27 7.68 3.14
CA GLU A 117 -17.17 8.23 2.13
C GLU A 117 -16.73 9.65 1.73
N ARG A 118 -16.39 10.46 2.73
CA ARG A 118 -15.86 11.80 2.51
C ARG A 118 -14.51 11.78 1.80
N THR A 119 -13.69 10.76 2.03
CA THR A 119 -12.43 10.56 1.31
C THR A 119 -12.68 10.36 -0.18
N VAL A 120 -13.60 9.49 -0.55
CA VAL A 120 -14.00 9.28 -1.95
C VAL A 120 -14.53 10.58 -2.56
N GLU A 121 -15.34 11.33 -1.83
CA GLU A 121 -15.85 12.63 -2.29
C GLU A 121 -14.72 13.65 -2.53
N ILE A 122 -13.71 13.70 -1.66
CA ILE A 122 -12.54 14.58 -1.86
C ILE A 122 -11.79 14.18 -3.12
N ILE A 123 -11.53 12.90 -3.32
CA ILE A 123 -10.80 12.39 -4.48
C ILE A 123 -11.58 12.63 -5.78
N SER A 124 -12.90 12.52 -5.76
CA SER A 124 -13.76 12.77 -6.94
C SER A 124 -13.72 14.22 -7.43
N ARG A 125 -13.15 15.13 -6.66
CA ARG A 125 -12.93 16.53 -7.06
C ARG A 125 -11.53 16.79 -7.63
N THR A 126 -10.73 15.74 -7.80
CA THR A 126 -9.39 15.80 -8.36
C THR A 126 -9.37 15.28 -9.81
N GLU A 127 -8.22 15.23 -10.42
CA GLU A 127 -8.01 14.58 -11.72
C GLU A 127 -8.32 13.06 -11.72
N TYR A 128 -8.47 12.45 -10.54
CA TYR A 128 -8.84 11.05 -10.35
C TYR A 128 -10.34 10.82 -10.18
N GLN A 129 -11.19 11.77 -10.58
CA GLN A 129 -12.64 11.67 -10.45
C GLN A 129 -13.18 10.35 -10.99
N GLN A 130 -12.82 9.98 -12.22
CA GLN A 130 -13.30 8.76 -12.84
C GLN A 130 -12.89 7.52 -12.05
N ALA A 131 -11.63 7.45 -11.62
CA ALA A 131 -11.15 6.35 -10.79
C ALA A 131 -11.88 6.30 -9.44
N ALA A 132 -12.14 7.45 -8.81
CA ALA A 132 -12.87 7.52 -7.55
C ALA A 132 -14.32 7.03 -7.67
N GLU A 133 -14.99 7.33 -8.78
CA GLU A 133 -16.37 6.88 -9.03
C GLU A 133 -16.44 5.37 -9.34
N GLU A 134 -15.54 4.88 -10.18
CA GLU A 134 -15.52 3.47 -10.60
C GLU A 134 -14.97 2.55 -9.51
N ASP A 135 -14.00 2.99 -8.75
CA ASP A 135 -13.29 2.22 -7.72
C ASP A 135 -13.76 2.55 -6.30
N ALA A 136 -14.89 3.21 -6.10
CA ALA A 136 -15.34 3.70 -4.79
C ALA A 136 -15.33 2.60 -3.69
N GLU A 137 -15.85 1.42 -4.00
CA GLU A 137 -15.87 0.29 -3.07
C GLU A 137 -14.46 -0.25 -2.80
N ILE A 138 -13.61 -0.28 -3.84
CA ILE A 138 -12.20 -0.69 -3.74
C ILE A 138 -11.45 0.29 -2.83
N ILE A 139 -11.63 1.59 -3.01
CA ILE A 139 -11.04 2.62 -2.17
C ILE A 139 -11.43 2.43 -0.71
N VAL A 140 -12.69 2.17 -0.42
CA VAL A 140 -13.17 1.92 0.95
C VAL A 140 -12.47 0.72 1.60
N GLU A 141 -12.23 -0.35 0.84
CA GLU A 141 -11.46 -1.51 1.32
C GLU A 141 -9.96 -1.17 1.50
N GLU A 142 -9.37 -0.49 0.53
CA GLU A 142 -7.97 -0.05 0.58
C GLU A 142 -7.69 0.86 1.78
N LEU A 143 -8.63 1.73 2.13
CA LEU A 143 -8.52 2.61 3.30
C LEU A 143 -8.43 1.87 4.63
N LYS A 144 -8.85 0.62 4.73
CA LYS A 144 -8.66 -0.20 5.93
C LYS A 144 -7.17 -0.51 6.15
N PHE A 145 -6.43 -0.79 5.09
CA PHE A 145 -4.98 -1.03 5.13
C PHE A 145 -4.24 0.27 5.44
N ILE A 146 -4.65 1.36 4.82
CA ILE A 146 -4.08 2.70 5.08
C ILE A 146 -4.28 3.11 6.53
N ASP A 147 -5.45 2.87 7.11
CA ASP A 147 -5.73 3.19 8.51
C ASP A 147 -4.82 2.39 9.47
N ALA A 148 -4.70 1.08 9.25
CA ALA A 148 -3.81 0.23 10.02
C ALA A 148 -2.34 0.65 9.90
N TRP A 149 -1.91 1.03 8.70
CA TRP A 149 -0.58 1.53 8.44
C TRP A 149 -0.33 2.88 9.14
N LEU A 150 -1.26 3.83 9.02
CA LEU A 150 -1.18 5.13 9.70
C LEU A 150 -1.04 5.00 11.21
N GLU A 151 -1.74 4.04 11.80
CA GLU A 151 -1.70 3.83 13.24
C GLU A 151 -0.40 3.19 13.73
N LYS A 152 0.11 2.21 12.99
CA LYS A 152 1.18 1.33 13.47
C LYS A 152 2.55 1.65 12.87
N HIS A 153 2.63 2.11 11.63
CA HIS A 153 3.86 2.10 10.85
C HIS A 153 4.20 3.42 10.15
N ALA A 154 3.22 4.30 9.93
CA ALA A 154 3.46 5.53 9.20
C ALA A 154 4.47 6.43 9.92
N PRO A 155 5.44 7.03 9.19
CA PRO A 155 6.30 8.06 9.73
C PRO A 155 5.51 9.25 10.29
N GLU A 156 6.03 9.89 11.32
CA GLU A 156 5.33 11.01 11.98
C GLU A 156 5.14 12.23 11.06
N ASP A 157 6.06 12.44 10.12
CA ASP A 157 5.98 13.51 9.12
C ASP A 157 4.85 13.31 8.08
N VAL A 158 4.37 12.09 7.93
CA VAL A 158 3.21 11.78 7.07
C VAL A 158 1.89 12.02 7.79
N LYS A 159 1.87 11.97 9.11
CA LYS A 159 0.66 12.12 9.92
C LYS A 159 0.28 13.58 10.05
N PHE A 160 -0.98 13.90 9.72
CA PHE A 160 -1.52 15.24 9.96
C PHE A 160 -1.70 15.47 11.46
N ALA A 161 -1.11 16.53 11.98
CA ALA A 161 -1.44 17.02 13.30
C ALA A 161 -2.69 17.90 13.21
N LEU A 162 -3.68 17.61 14.02
CA LEU A 162 -4.76 18.56 14.28
C LEU A 162 -4.15 19.74 15.02
N THR A 163 -3.98 20.84 14.34
CA THR A 163 -3.62 22.08 15.00
C THR A 163 -4.86 22.52 15.76
N ASP A 164 -4.79 22.52 17.09
CA ASP A 164 -5.78 23.20 17.89
C ASP A 164 -5.83 24.65 17.38
N SER A 165 -6.92 24.99 16.74
CA SER A 165 -7.10 26.31 16.16
C SER A 165 -6.93 27.33 17.27
N VAL A 166 -5.89 28.08 17.15
CA VAL A 166 -5.61 29.24 17.98
C VAL A 166 -6.82 30.19 17.92
N GLN A 167 -7.22 30.59 19.05
CA GLN A 167 -8.20 31.59 19.39
C GLN A 167 -8.21 32.83 18.48
#